data_3d49e6632568549f18c486c49361f36b
#
_entry.id   3d49e6632568549f18c486c49361f36b
#
_cell.length_a   1.000
_cell.length_b   1.000
_cell.length_c   1.000
_cell.angle_alpha   90.00
_cell.angle_beta   90.00
_cell.angle_gamma   90.00
#
_symmetry.space_group_name_H-M   'P 1'
#
loop_
_entity.id
_entity.type
_entity.pdbx_description
1 polymer ?
#
loop_
_entity_poly.entity_id
_entity_poly.type
_entity_poly.pdbx_seq_one_letter_code
_entity_poly.pdbx_strand_id
1 'polypeptide(L)'
;MCLKNALRKMCVTIYGRFCSDEGVVAGYDNRIRTKYTAKWGVQIAGMIFQTRSSVFAQVRKDSEYKQTEEDNAMSNLSHLDALEAEAIYIMREVAAECEKPVMLYSIGKDSSVMLHLAMKAFYPEKPPFPFLHIDTTWKFHEMIEFRDRIAKENGIDMLVYTNEEGVKAGINPFDNGSAYTDIMKTHALKQALTKYGFTAAFGGGRRDEEKSRAKERIFSFRNSAQAWDPKNQRPEMWKLYNTKIQKGESMRVFPISNWTEKDIWQYIQRENIEIVPLYFAKERPVIYRDGNIIMVDDDRLKLRPGEKIENKKVRFRTLGCYPLTGGIESEADTLDEIIDETLSAVSSERTSRVIDHEAAGSMERRKREGYF
;
A
#
# COMPACT_ATOMS: atom_id res chain seq x y z
N MET A 1 34.95 -4.86 26.38
CA MET A 1 34.01 -6.01 26.30
C MET A 1 32.90 -5.94 27.36
N CYS A 2 33.23 -5.74 28.64
CA CYS A 2 32.22 -5.62 29.71
C CYS A 2 31.22 -4.45 29.52
N LEU A 3 31.68 -3.29 29.10
CA LEU A 3 30.85 -2.08 28.97
C LEU A 3 29.85 -2.22 27.82
N LYS A 4 30.26 -2.82 26.69
CA LYS A 4 29.36 -3.12 25.58
C LYS A 4 28.24 -4.07 25.98
N ASN A 5 28.53 -5.04 26.82
CA ASN A 5 27.52 -5.96 27.35
C ASN A 5 26.57 -5.28 28.32
N ALA A 6 27.06 -4.36 29.17
CA ALA A 6 26.24 -3.57 30.08
C ALA A 6 25.30 -2.64 29.33
N LEU A 7 25.80 -1.89 28.34
CA LEU A 7 24.99 -1.02 27.48
C LEU A 7 23.96 -1.79 26.68
N ARG A 8 24.36 -2.93 26.11
CA ARG A 8 23.42 -3.79 25.38
C ARG A 8 22.28 -4.30 26.27
N LYS A 9 22.58 -4.60 27.54
CA LYS A 9 21.57 -5.03 28.52
C LYS A 9 20.70 -3.88 28.98
N MET A 10 21.24 -2.68 29.11
CA MET A 10 20.43 -1.46 29.35
C MET A 10 19.49 -1.15 28.20
N CYS A 11 19.98 -1.21 26.96
CA CYS A 11 19.13 -1.06 25.79
C CYS A 11 18.00 -2.09 25.76
N VAL A 12 18.32 -3.36 26.02
CA VAL A 12 17.33 -4.43 26.10
C VAL A 12 16.29 -4.13 27.19
N THR A 13 16.69 -3.54 28.32
CA THR A 13 15.78 -3.15 29.39
C THR A 13 14.86 -2.01 28.95
N ILE A 14 15.39 -0.99 28.28
CA ILE A 14 14.61 0.15 27.76
C ILE A 14 13.56 -0.31 26.73
N TYR A 15 13.92 -1.27 25.88
CA TYR A 15 13.00 -1.84 24.87
C TYR A 15 12.19 -3.05 25.39
N GLY A 16 12.20 -3.31 26.69
CA GLY A 16 11.51 -4.45 27.30
C GLY A 16 12.12 -5.82 26.95
N ARG A 17 13.39 -5.85 26.57
CA ARG A 17 14.17 -7.06 26.31
C ARG A 17 15.25 -7.26 27.35
N PHE A 18 15.45 -8.48 27.74
CA PHE A 18 16.45 -8.86 28.74
C PHE A 18 17.36 -9.96 28.19
N CYS A 19 18.62 -9.92 28.60
CA CYS A 19 19.52 -11.04 28.41
C CYS A 19 19.62 -11.81 29.72
N SER A 20 19.57 -13.12 29.66
CA SER A 20 19.88 -13.96 30.80
C SER A 20 21.40 -14.12 30.98
N ASP A 21 21.82 -14.60 32.13
CA ASP A 21 23.22 -14.97 32.42
C ASP A 21 23.73 -16.04 31.46
N GLU A 22 22.83 -16.85 30.90
CA GLU A 22 23.11 -17.94 29.97
C GLU A 22 23.21 -17.46 28.51
N GLY A 23 23.14 -16.14 28.27
CA GLY A 23 23.30 -15.55 26.96
C GLY A 23 22.03 -15.54 26.11
N VAL A 24 20.91 -15.99 26.62
CA VAL A 24 19.62 -15.99 25.94
C VAL A 24 19.07 -14.58 25.90
N VAL A 25 18.79 -14.06 24.70
CA VAL A 25 18.20 -12.74 24.52
C VAL A 25 16.69 -12.85 24.64
N ALA A 26 16.14 -12.12 25.59
CA ALA A 26 14.70 -11.99 25.71
C ALA A 26 14.13 -11.22 24.53
N GLY A 27 13.35 -11.90 23.73
CA GLY A 27 12.42 -11.25 22.84
C GLY A 27 11.21 -10.72 23.61
N TYR A 28 10.08 -10.68 22.95
CA TYR A 28 8.80 -10.37 23.59
C TYR A 28 8.23 -11.54 24.44
N ASP A 29 8.99 -12.63 24.62
CA ASP A 29 8.55 -13.78 25.40
C ASP A 29 8.67 -13.49 26.90
N ASN A 30 7.55 -13.53 27.59
CA ASN A 30 7.47 -13.32 29.03
C ASN A 30 8.32 -14.31 29.83
N ARG A 31 8.62 -15.50 29.29
CA ARG A 31 9.46 -16.50 29.95
C ARG A 31 10.91 -16.06 30.10
N ILE A 32 11.40 -15.21 29.22
CA ILE A 32 12.77 -14.71 29.32
C ILE A 32 12.87 -13.58 30.34
N ARG A 33 11.78 -12.83 30.61
CA ARG A 33 11.76 -11.81 31.69
C ARG A 33 11.98 -12.37 33.04
N THR A 34 11.49 -13.57 33.33
CA THR A 34 11.62 -14.22 34.64
C THR A 34 13.02 -14.74 34.91
N LYS A 35 13.85 -14.89 33.88
CA LYS A 35 15.24 -15.33 34.00
C LYS A 35 16.25 -14.20 34.17
N TYR A 36 15.78 -12.96 34.16
CA TYR A 36 16.65 -11.81 34.44
C TYR A 36 16.96 -11.78 35.92
N THR A 37 18.20 -12.10 36.28
CA THR A 37 18.59 -12.23 37.67
C THR A 37 18.99 -10.90 38.30
N ALA A 38 18.69 -10.72 39.59
CA ALA A 38 19.11 -9.55 40.37
C ALA A 38 20.65 -9.39 40.37
N LYS A 39 21.39 -10.48 40.26
CA LYS A 39 22.85 -10.50 40.16
C LYS A 39 23.36 -9.67 38.96
N TRP A 40 22.73 -9.77 37.79
CA TRP A 40 23.09 -8.96 36.63
C TRP A 40 22.74 -7.49 36.81
N GLY A 41 21.64 -7.19 37.46
CA GLY A 41 21.27 -5.81 37.80
C GLY A 41 22.31 -5.16 38.71
N VAL A 42 22.75 -5.88 39.75
CA VAL A 42 23.78 -5.40 40.67
C VAL A 42 25.13 -5.24 39.96
N GLN A 43 25.53 -6.17 39.10
CA GLN A 43 26.76 -6.06 38.32
C GLN A 43 26.76 -4.85 37.37
N ILE A 44 25.67 -4.62 36.66
CA ILE A 44 25.53 -3.46 35.76
C ILE A 44 25.58 -2.16 36.56
N ALA A 45 24.88 -2.07 37.70
CA ALA A 45 24.92 -0.92 38.61
C ALA A 45 26.34 -0.70 39.17
N GLY A 46 26.98 -1.76 39.66
CA GLY A 46 28.35 -1.70 40.16
C GLY A 46 29.37 -1.22 39.12
N MET A 47 29.23 -1.68 37.86
CA MET A 47 30.06 -1.21 36.74
C MET A 47 29.84 0.25 36.40
N ILE A 48 28.60 0.75 36.49
CA ILE A 48 28.27 2.14 36.25
C ILE A 48 28.84 3.04 37.34
N PHE A 49 28.72 2.63 38.61
CA PHE A 49 29.23 3.41 39.77
C PHE A 49 30.74 3.33 39.95
N GLN A 50 31.39 2.29 39.47
CA GLN A 50 32.87 2.14 39.57
C GLN A 50 33.60 2.78 38.39
N THR A 51 32.92 3.22 37.34
CA THR A 51 33.54 3.91 36.20
C THR A 51 33.93 5.32 36.61
N ARG A 52 35.22 5.58 36.60
CA ARG A 52 35.76 6.96 36.79
C ARG A 52 35.22 7.90 35.71
N SER A 53 35.13 9.17 36.05
CA SER A 53 34.62 10.26 35.14
C SER A 53 35.18 10.21 33.73
N SER A 54 36.42 9.78 33.53
CA SER A 54 37.07 9.65 32.20
C SER A 54 36.41 8.57 31.31
N VAL A 55 35.97 7.45 31.87
CA VAL A 55 35.32 6.36 31.12
C VAL A 55 33.87 6.75 30.79
N PHE A 56 33.21 7.48 31.68
CA PHE A 56 31.88 8.03 31.42
C PHE A 56 31.90 9.09 30.31
N ALA A 57 32.95 9.92 30.27
CA ALA A 57 33.16 10.91 29.19
C ALA A 57 33.44 10.23 27.86
N GLN A 58 34.19 9.13 27.84
CA GLN A 58 34.48 8.36 26.62
C GLN A 58 33.23 7.63 26.11
N VAL A 59 32.43 7.03 27.00
CA VAL A 59 31.17 6.39 26.63
C VAL A 59 30.15 7.39 26.09
N ARG A 60 30.08 8.60 26.67
CA ARG A 60 29.27 9.69 26.10
C ARG A 60 29.75 10.12 24.72
N LYS A 61 31.05 10.36 24.55
CA LYS A 61 31.61 10.69 23.23
C LYS A 61 31.36 9.60 22.18
N ASP A 62 31.53 8.33 22.53
CA ASP A 62 31.27 7.20 21.62
C ASP A 62 29.76 7.05 21.31
N SER A 63 28.86 7.41 22.24
CA SER A 63 27.41 7.39 21.99
C SER A 63 26.95 8.62 21.18
N GLU A 64 27.49 9.81 21.47
CA GLU A 64 27.24 11.02 20.71
C GLU A 64 27.81 10.91 19.28
N TYR A 65 28.99 10.29 19.11
CA TYR A 65 29.59 10.06 17.78
C TYR A 65 28.75 9.06 16.94
N LYS A 66 28.27 7.98 17.56
CA LYS A 66 27.36 7.04 16.88
C LYS A 66 26.00 7.63 16.56
N GLN A 67 25.46 8.43 17.47
CA GLN A 67 24.19 9.10 17.26
C GLN A 67 24.29 10.14 16.14
N THR A 68 25.41 10.86 16.04
CA THR A 68 25.68 11.77 14.93
C THR A 68 25.94 11.05 13.60
N GLU A 69 26.54 9.85 13.60
CA GLU A 69 26.68 9.04 12.37
C GLU A 69 25.34 8.44 11.93
N GLU A 70 24.50 7.95 12.83
CA GLU A 70 23.16 7.47 12.53
C GLU A 70 22.22 8.61 12.11
N ASP A 71 22.28 9.77 12.77
CA ASP A 71 21.52 10.98 12.40
C ASP A 71 22.03 11.57 11.07
N ASN A 72 23.34 11.56 10.79
CA ASN A 72 23.90 11.96 9.50
C ASN A 72 23.59 10.95 8.39
N ALA A 73 23.54 9.65 8.68
CA ALA A 73 23.11 8.64 7.70
C ALA A 73 21.63 8.79 7.37
N MET A 74 20.77 9.08 8.36
CA MET A 74 19.35 9.40 8.13
C MET A 74 19.17 10.76 7.42
N SER A 75 20.03 11.75 7.65
CA SER A 75 19.95 13.06 6.98
C SER A 75 20.38 13.03 5.50
N ASN A 76 21.00 11.94 5.04
CA ASN A 76 21.47 11.76 3.67
C ASN A 76 20.53 10.92 2.79
N LEU A 77 19.44 10.37 3.34
CA LEU A 77 18.44 9.69 2.52
C LEU A 77 17.68 10.71 1.68
N SER A 78 17.54 10.43 0.38
CA SER A 78 16.64 11.23 -0.45
C SER A 78 15.19 11.05 0.03
N HIS A 79 14.32 11.99 -0.32
CA HIS A 79 12.89 11.90 0.01
C HIS A 79 12.29 10.55 -0.44
N LEU A 80 12.59 10.10 -1.65
CA LEU A 80 12.11 8.81 -2.18
C LEU A 80 12.70 7.62 -1.42
N ASP A 81 13.95 7.68 -0.98
CA ASP A 81 14.55 6.59 -0.18
C ASP A 81 13.89 6.47 1.18
N ALA A 82 13.53 7.59 1.81
CA ALA A 82 12.81 7.59 3.08
C ALA A 82 11.39 6.99 2.92
N LEU A 83 10.69 7.33 1.85
CA LEU A 83 9.38 6.77 1.52
C LEU A 83 9.46 5.26 1.21
N GLU A 84 10.48 4.83 0.45
CA GLU A 84 10.74 3.43 0.16
C GLU A 84 11.01 2.63 1.43
N ALA A 85 11.92 3.12 2.28
CA ALA A 85 12.28 2.47 3.53
C ALA A 85 11.06 2.31 4.45
N GLU A 86 10.19 3.33 4.55
CA GLU A 86 8.95 3.26 5.31
C GLU A 86 8.00 2.20 4.74
N ALA A 87 7.80 2.18 3.42
CA ALA A 87 6.91 1.21 2.78
C ALA A 87 7.40 -0.24 2.95
N ILE A 88 8.70 -0.49 2.78
CA ILE A 88 9.33 -1.80 3.01
C ILE A 88 9.19 -2.23 4.47
N TYR A 89 9.42 -1.32 5.42
CA TYR A 89 9.24 -1.60 6.84
C TYR A 89 7.80 -2.03 7.14
N ILE A 90 6.79 -1.29 6.64
CA ILE A 90 5.37 -1.63 6.83
C ILE A 90 5.04 -3.00 6.24
N MET A 91 5.55 -3.34 5.05
CA MET A 91 5.31 -4.64 4.42
C MET A 91 5.89 -5.80 5.24
N ARG A 92 7.10 -5.62 5.76
CA ARG A 92 7.77 -6.62 6.62
C ARG A 92 7.05 -6.77 7.97
N GLU A 93 6.58 -5.68 8.56
CA GLU A 93 5.80 -5.69 9.80
C GLU A 93 4.50 -6.50 9.64
N VAL A 94 3.76 -6.27 8.56
CA VAL A 94 2.53 -7.03 8.27
C VAL A 94 2.82 -8.50 8.02
N ALA A 95 3.87 -8.83 7.29
CA ALA A 95 4.25 -10.22 7.04
C ALA A 95 4.65 -10.96 8.31
N ALA A 96 5.23 -10.25 9.29
CA ALA A 96 5.65 -10.83 10.57
C ALA A 96 4.51 -10.98 11.60
N GLU A 97 3.58 -10.02 11.61
CA GLU A 97 2.59 -9.89 12.68
C GLU A 97 1.18 -10.36 12.28
N CYS A 98 0.84 -10.35 10.98
CA CYS A 98 -0.48 -10.74 10.52
C CYS A 98 -0.50 -12.20 10.06
N GLU A 99 -1.51 -12.95 10.49
CA GLU A 99 -1.62 -14.38 10.25
C GLU A 99 -1.73 -14.73 8.76
N LYS A 100 -2.52 -13.97 8.00
CA LYS A 100 -2.79 -14.27 6.60
C LYS A 100 -2.92 -13.00 5.75
N PRO A 101 -1.80 -12.37 5.40
CA PRO A 101 -1.79 -11.18 4.55
C PRO A 101 -2.03 -11.51 3.07
N VAL A 102 -2.53 -10.53 2.32
CA VAL A 102 -2.69 -10.56 0.86
C VAL A 102 -2.40 -9.19 0.29
N MET A 103 -1.82 -9.11 -0.91
CA MET A 103 -1.66 -7.83 -1.61
C MET A 103 -2.69 -7.69 -2.71
N LEU A 104 -3.48 -6.61 -2.66
CA LEU A 104 -4.42 -6.29 -3.73
C LEU A 104 -3.67 -5.74 -4.93
N TYR A 105 -3.91 -6.33 -6.09
CA TYR A 105 -3.27 -5.92 -7.35
C TYR A 105 -4.33 -5.43 -8.34
N SER A 106 -4.45 -4.13 -8.48
CA SER A 106 -5.45 -3.48 -9.36
C SER A 106 -4.94 -3.17 -10.76
N ILE A 107 -3.68 -3.50 -11.05
CA ILE A 107 -2.97 -3.25 -12.33
C ILE A 107 -2.67 -1.74 -12.57
N GLY A 108 -3.09 -0.86 -11.68
CA GLY A 108 -2.76 0.56 -11.75
C GLY A 108 -1.31 0.86 -11.32
N LYS A 109 -0.82 2.08 -11.62
CA LYS A 109 0.54 2.53 -11.28
C LYS A 109 0.91 2.33 -9.81
N ASP A 110 -0.03 2.65 -8.90
CA ASP A 110 0.17 2.50 -7.45
C ASP A 110 0.36 1.03 -7.06
N SER A 111 -0.41 0.10 -7.66
CA SER A 111 -0.26 -1.34 -7.40
C SER A 111 1.00 -1.92 -8.05
N SER A 112 1.49 -1.35 -9.16
CA SER A 112 2.78 -1.74 -9.75
C SER A 112 3.96 -1.31 -8.87
N VAL A 113 3.90 -0.10 -8.30
CA VAL A 113 4.87 0.34 -7.28
C VAL A 113 4.81 -0.56 -6.05
N MET A 114 3.63 -0.92 -5.57
CA MET A 114 3.45 -1.82 -4.45
C MET A 114 4.04 -3.22 -4.71
N LEU A 115 3.87 -3.76 -5.91
CA LEU A 115 4.49 -5.02 -6.32
C LEU A 115 6.02 -4.92 -6.29
N HIS A 116 6.59 -3.87 -6.89
CA HIS A 116 8.03 -3.63 -6.89
C HIS A 116 8.59 -3.52 -5.46
N LEU A 117 7.94 -2.74 -4.61
CA LEU A 117 8.31 -2.60 -3.19
C LEU A 117 8.23 -3.94 -2.44
N ALA A 118 7.22 -4.76 -2.71
CA ALA A 118 7.09 -6.08 -2.10
C ALA A 118 8.22 -7.02 -2.54
N MET A 119 8.54 -7.06 -3.84
CA MET A 119 9.68 -7.83 -4.34
C MET A 119 11.00 -7.38 -3.70
N LYS A 120 11.20 -6.07 -3.57
CA LYS A 120 12.40 -5.48 -2.94
C LYS A 120 12.45 -5.76 -1.43
N ALA A 121 11.29 -5.73 -0.74
CA ALA A 121 11.19 -5.96 0.70
C ALA A 121 11.64 -7.38 1.11
N PHE A 122 11.41 -8.37 0.26
CA PHE A 122 11.68 -9.77 0.59
C PHE A 122 12.82 -10.39 -0.24
N TYR A 123 13.48 -9.58 -1.09
CA TYR A 123 14.63 -10.05 -1.87
C TYR A 123 15.70 -10.74 -0.97
N PRO A 124 16.28 -11.89 -1.39
CA PRO A 124 16.13 -12.57 -2.67
C PRO A 124 14.90 -13.50 -2.79
N GLU A 125 14.15 -13.68 -1.71
CA GLU A 125 12.93 -14.49 -1.70
C GLU A 125 11.73 -13.74 -2.28
N LYS A 126 10.66 -14.48 -2.59
CA LYS A 126 9.39 -13.88 -3.00
C LYS A 126 8.61 -13.36 -1.79
N PRO A 127 7.69 -12.40 -1.99
CA PRO A 127 6.78 -11.98 -0.93
C PRO A 127 6.05 -13.20 -0.32
N PRO A 128 6.01 -13.34 1.02
CA PRO A 128 5.40 -14.50 1.69
C PRO A 128 3.87 -14.43 1.77
N PHE A 129 3.25 -13.81 0.79
CA PHE A 129 1.80 -13.66 0.68
C PHE A 129 1.36 -13.62 -0.79
N PRO A 130 0.15 -14.10 -1.10
CA PRO A 130 -0.39 -14.05 -2.46
C PRO A 130 -0.82 -12.65 -2.85
N PHE A 131 -1.01 -12.45 -4.16
CA PHE A 131 -1.61 -11.28 -4.75
C PHE A 131 -3.05 -11.58 -5.13
N LEU A 132 -3.95 -10.62 -4.95
CA LEU A 132 -5.37 -10.78 -5.26
C LEU A 132 -5.82 -9.71 -6.24
N HIS A 133 -6.27 -10.14 -7.41
CA HIS A 133 -6.95 -9.30 -8.38
C HIS A 133 -8.46 -9.54 -8.33
N ILE A 134 -9.24 -8.47 -8.16
CA ILE A 134 -10.70 -8.53 -8.31
C ILE A 134 -11.05 -8.24 -9.77
N ASP A 135 -11.44 -9.28 -10.46
CA ASP A 135 -11.90 -9.15 -11.84
C ASP A 135 -13.38 -8.78 -11.86
N THR A 136 -13.64 -7.60 -12.36
CA THR A 136 -14.99 -7.05 -12.51
C THR A 136 -15.62 -7.39 -13.86
N THR A 137 -14.96 -8.21 -14.68
CA THR A 137 -15.32 -8.56 -16.07
C THR A 137 -15.30 -7.41 -17.09
N TRP A 138 -15.15 -6.18 -16.62
CA TRP A 138 -15.10 -4.97 -17.44
C TRP A 138 -13.77 -4.25 -17.21
N LYS A 139 -12.68 -4.89 -17.63
CA LYS A 139 -11.33 -4.32 -17.63
C LYS A 139 -10.89 -4.12 -19.08
N PHE A 140 -9.97 -3.19 -19.30
CA PHE A 140 -9.30 -3.07 -20.58
C PHE A 140 -8.48 -4.30 -20.90
N HIS A 141 -8.45 -4.73 -22.15
CA HIS A 141 -7.68 -5.89 -22.59
C HIS A 141 -6.19 -5.75 -22.24
N GLU A 142 -5.61 -4.57 -22.51
CA GLU A 142 -4.21 -4.27 -22.17
C GLU A 142 -3.91 -4.47 -20.66
N MET A 143 -4.88 -4.24 -19.77
CA MET A 143 -4.69 -4.48 -18.34
C MET A 143 -4.61 -5.97 -18.01
N ILE A 144 -5.47 -6.79 -18.63
CA ILE A 144 -5.49 -8.22 -18.35
C ILE A 144 -4.21 -8.89 -18.87
N GLU A 145 -3.81 -8.56 -20.11
CA GLU A 145 -2.55 -9.04 -20.71
C GLU A 145 -1.33 -8.65 -19.86
N PHE A 146 -1.27 -7.39 -19.43
CA PHE A 146 -0.21 -6.90 -18.58
C PHE A 146 -0.17 -7.66 -17.23
N ARG A 147 -1.32 -7.83 -16.55
CA ARG A 147 -1.42 -8.60 -15.30
C ARG A 147 -0.85 -9.99 -15.44
N ASP A 148 -1.29 -10.73 -16.46
CA ASP A 148 -0.94 -12.14 -16.62
C ASP A 148 0.55 -12.29 -16.98
N ARG A 149 1.09 -11.38 -17.78
CA ARG A 149 2.50 -11.33 -18.11
C ARG A 149 3.35 -11.02 -16.87
N ILE A 150 3.04 -9.95 -16.14
CA ILE A 150 3.78 -9.55 -14.94
C ILE A 150 3.72 -10.63 -13.86
N ALA A 151 2.56 -11.27 -13.67
CA ALA A 151 2.43 -12.37 -12.72
C ALA A 151 3.36 -13.55 -13.06
N LYS A 152 3.43 -13.91 -14.35
CA LYS A 152 4.29 -14.98 -14.85
C LYS A 152 5.78 -14.63 -14.73
N GLU A 153 6.18 -13.45 -15.17
CA GLU A 153 7.58 -13.01 -15.18
C GLU A 153 8.17 -12.91 -13.77
N ASN A 154 7.40 -12.39 -12.82
CA ASN A 154 7.82 -12.29 -11.42
C ASN A 154 7.54 -13.58 -10.62
N GLY A 155 6.86 -14.55 -11.22
CA GLY A 155 6.51 -15.81 -10.59
C GLY A 155 5.72 -15.62 -9.29
N ILE A 156 4.81 -14.66 -9.25
CA ILE A 156 3.95 -14.36 -8.09
C ILE A 156 2.70 -15.25 -8.09
N ASP A 157 2.23 -15.58 -6.89
CA ASP A 157 0.95 -16.28 -6.71
C ASP A 157 -0.20 -15.29 -6.87
N MET A 158 -0.81 -15.26 -8.07
CA MET A 158 -1.88 -14.34 -8.43
C MET A 158 -3.24 -15.01 -8.35
N LEU A 159 -4.01 -14.67 -7.33
CA LEU A 159 -5.40 -15.08 -7.20
C LEU A 159 -6.30 -14.10 -7.98
N VAL A 160 -7.10 -14.61 -8.88
CA VAL A 160 -8.13 -13.83 -9.60
C VAL A 160 -9.49 -14.22 -9.06
N TYR A 161 -10.25 -13.24 -8.59
CA TYR A 161 -11.58 -13.47 -8.04
C TYR A 161 -12.63 -12.64 -8.75
N THR A 162 -13.70 -13.30 -9.19
CA THR A 162 -14.87 -12.69 -9.83
C THR A 162 -16.12 -13.00 -9.01
N ASN A 163 -17.03 -12.05 -8.88
CA ASN A 163 -18.34 -12.29 -8.27
C ASN A 163 -19.25 -13.01 -9.27
N GLU A 164 -19.28 -14.35 -9.19
CA GLU A 164 -20.05 -15.18 -10.10
C GLU A 164 -21.57 -14.91 -10.04
N GLU A 165 -22.11 -14.55 -8.89
CA GLU A 165 -23.52 -14.19 -8.71
C GLU A 165 -23.85 -12.93 -9.49
N GLY A 166 -22.99 -11.91 -9.40
CA GLY A 166 -23.13 -10.69 -10.17
C GLY A 166 -23.05 -10.93 -11.69
N VAL A 167 -22.15 -11.83 -12.11
CA VAL A 167 -22.04 -12.22 -13.53
C VAL A 167 -23.32 -12.92 -13.99
N LYS A 168 -23.82 -13.88 -13.24
CA LYS A 168 -25.08 -14.60 -13.55
C LYS A 168 -26.29 -13.68 -13.59
N ALA A 169 -26.29 -12.63 -12.76
CA ALA A 169 -27.35 -11.59 -12.75
C ALA A 169 -27.21 -10.57 -13.88
N GLY A 170 -26.17 -10.68 -14.75
CA GLY A 170 -25.94 -9.76 -15.85
C GLY A 170 -25.53 -8.35 -15.44
N ILE A 171 -24.96 -8.19 -14.24
CA ILE A 171 -24.56 -6.88 -13.70
C ILE A 171 -23.45 -6.27 -14.57
N ASN A 172 -23.73 -5.08 -15.12
CA ASN A 172 -22.82 -4.38 -16.02
C ASN A 172 -22.82 -2.86 -15.75
N PRO A 173 -21.79 -2.13 -16.19
CA PRO A 173 -21.64 -0.70 -15.88
C PRO A 173 -22.66 0.21 -16.56
N PHE A 174 -23.30 -0.23 -17.68
CA PHE A 174 -24.25 0.60 -18.41
C PHE A 174 -25.64 0.60 -17.79
N ASP A 175 -26.11 -0.58 -17.39
CA ASP A 175 -27.47 -0.74 -16.87
C ASP A 175 -27.55 -0.53 -15.35
N ASN A 176 -26.44 -0.77 -14.63
CA ASN A 176 -26.43 -0.79 -13.16
C ASN A 176 -25.69 0.39 -12.52
N GLY A 177 -25.00 1.24 -13.31
CA GLY A 177 -24.33 2.45 -12.79
C GLY A 177 -23.43 2.19 -11.57
N SER A 178 -23.65 2.92 -10.47
CA SER A 178 -22.86 2.76 -9.24
C SER A 178 -23.02 1.38 -8.58
N ALA A 179 -24.19 0.74 -8.68
CA ALA A 179 -24.45 -0.59 -8.13
C ALA A 179 -23.53 -1.65 -8.74
N TYR A 180 -23.12 -1.48 -10.02
CA TYR A 180 -22.11 -2.36 -10.63
C TYR A 180 -20.81 -2.36 -9.82
N THR A 181 -20.30 -1.19 -9.44
CA THR A 181 -19.06 -1.09 -8.66
C THR A 181 -19.21 -1.72 -7.28
N ASP A 182 -20.33 -1.52 -6.63
CA ASP A 182 -20.59 -2.09 -5.31
C ASP A 182 -20.67 -3.61 -5.37
N ILE A 183 -21.36 -4.17 -6.35
CA ILE A 183 -21.55 -5.63 -6.50
C ILE A 183 -20.26 -6.30 -7.03
N MET A 184 -19.73 -5.81 -8.15
CA MET A 184 -18.64 -6.48 -8.86
C MET A 184 -17.24 -6.17 -8.30
N LYS A 185 -17.10 -5.12 -7.47
CA LYS A 185 -15.82 -4.76 -6.85
C LYS A 185 -15.87 -4.89 -5.33
N THR A 186 -16.76 -4.15 -4.65
CA THR A 186 -16.78 -4.11 -3.18
C THR A 186 -17.24 -5.43 -2.57
N HIS A 187 -18.37 -5.99 -3.04
CA HIS A 187 -18.86 -7.28 -2.56
C HIS A 187 -17.92 -8.41 -2.98
N ALA A 188 -17.42 -8.41 -4.22
CA ALA A 188 -16.44 -9.39 -4.69
C ALA A 188 -15.19 -9.41 -3.79
N LEU A 189 -14.67 -8.24 -3.40
CA LEU A 189 -13.54 -8.15 -2.49
C LEU A 189 -13.87 -8.76 -1.12
N LYS A 190 -15.01 -8.42 -0.54
CA LYS A 190 -15.46 -8.99 0.75
C LYS A 190 -15.59 -10.52 0.68
N GLN A 191 -16.20 -11.02 -0.40
CA GLN A 191 -16.34 -12.46 -0.66
C GLN A 191 -14.98 -13.15 -0.76
N ALA A 192 -14.04 -12.58 -1.52
CA ALA A 192 -12.69 -13.11 -1.67
C ALA A 192 -11.94 -13.15 -0.34
N LEU A 193 -11.94 -12.06 0.41
CA LEU A 193 -11.27 -11.99 1.71
C LEU A 193 -11.82 -13.00 2.71
N THR A 194 -13.14 -13.17 2.74
CA THR A 194 -13.81 -14.16 3.59
C THR A 194 -13.51 -15.59 3.13
N LYS A 195 -13.64 -15.86 1.81
CA LYS A 195 -13.41 -17.18 1.22
C LYS A 195 -12.00 -17.70 1.50
N TYR A 196 -11.02 -16.84 1.35
CA TYR A 196 -9.62 -17.20 1.57
C TYR A 196 -9.15 -16.99 3.01
N GLY A 197 -9.94 -16.34 3.87
CA GLY A 197 -9.62 -16.09 5.26
C GLY A 197 -8.50 -15.08 5.47
N PHE A 198 -8.36 -14.09 4.60
CA PHE A 198 -7.32 -13.07 4.75
C PHE A 198 -7.61 -12.11 5.90
N THR A 199 -6.59 -11.89 6.74
CA THR A 199 -6.69 -11.03 7.94
C THR A 199 -6.13 -9.63 7.69
N ALA A 200 -5.21 -9.48 6.75
CA ALA A 200 -4.65 -8.19 6.35
C ALA A 200 -4.61 -8.08 4.82
N ALA A 201 -4.97 -6.92 4.28
CA ALA A 201 -4.91 -6.69 2.84
C ALA A 201 -4.19 -5.37 2.55
N PHE A 202 -3.07 -5.47 1.83
CA PHE A 202 -2.34 -4.31 1.34
C PHE A 202 -3.06 -3.62 0.19
N GLY A 203 -3.02 -2.31 0.16
CA GLY A 203 -3.55 -1.51 -0.93
C GLY A 203 -2.77 -0.25 -1.21
N GLY A 204 -2.88 0.23 -2.44
CA GLY A 204 -2.16 1.39 -2.95
C GLY A 204 -2.82 2.74 -2.63
N GLY A 205 -3.70 2.82 -1.63
CA GLY A 205 -4.36 4.08 -1.29
C GLY A 205 -3.40 5.10 -0.69
N ARG A 206 -3.48 6.36 -1.17
CA ARG A 206 -2.63 7.47 -0.73
C ARG A 206 -3.47 8.58 -0.09
N ARG A 207 -2.91 9.29 0.90
CA ARG A 207 -3.57 10.43 1.55
C ARG A 207 -3.79 11.61 0.62
N ASP A 208 -2.92 11.74 -0.38
CA ASP A 208 -2.96 12.76 -1.41
C ASP A 208 -4.15 12.59 -2.37
N GLU A 209 -4.63 11.36 -2.54
CA GLU A 209 -5.68 11.00 -3.48
C GLU A 209 -7.03 11.66 -3.16
N GLU A 210 -7.41 11.66 -1.87
CA GLU A 210 -8.66 12.25 -1.40
C GLU A 210 -8.69 12.46 0.13
N LYS A 211 -9.53 13.39 0.59
CA LYS A 211 -9.66 13.76 2.02
C LYS A 211 -10.01 12.60 2.95
N SER A 212 -10.81 11.64 2.50
CA SER A 212 -11.21 10.51 3.35
C SER A 212 -10.05 9.52 3.58
N ARG A 213 -9.09 9.43 2.65
CA ARG A 213 -7.86 8.63 2.81
C ARG A 213 -6.99 9.15 3.97
N ALA A 214 -6.92 10.45 4.17
CA ALA A 214 -6.17 11.02 5.30
C ALA A 214 -6.70 10.57 6.67
N LYS A 215 -7.98 10.17 6.76
CA LYS A 215 -8.59 9.68 8.00
C LYS A 215 -8.30 8.20 8.27
N GLU A 216 -7.98 7.42 7.24
CA GLU A 216 -7.83 5.94 7.34
C GLU A 216 -6.48 5.60 7.89
N ARG A 217 -5.59 6.18 8.38
CA ARG A 217 -4.31 5.68 8.89
C ARG A 217 -3.60 4.70 7.90
N ILE A 218 -2.38 4.34 8.19
CA ILE A 218 -1.63 3.33 7.43
C ILE A 218 -2.24 1.94 7.69
N PHE A 219 -2.55 1.63 8.96
CA PHE A 219 -3.24 0.40 9.36
C PHE A 219 -4.70 0.71 9.64
N SER A 220 -5.53 0.56 8.63
CA SER A 220 -6.96 0.88 8.69
C SER A 220 -7.77 -0.34 9.15
N PHE A 221 -8.32 -0.24 10.33
CA PHE A 221 -9.08 -1.30 10.98
C PHE A 221 -10.44 -1.53 10.32
N ARG A 222 -10.84 -2.78 10.20
CA ARG A 222 -12.15 -3.23 9.72
C ARG A 222 -12.80 -4.16 10.73
N ASN A 223 -14.05 -3.85 11.09
CA ASN A 223 -14.85 -4.69 11.97
C ASN A 223 -15.26 -6.01 11.28
N SER A 224 -16.01 -6.86 12.01
CA SER A 224 -16.49 -8.14 11.51
C SER A 224 -17.40 -8.07 10.29
N ALA A 225 -18.03 -6.90 10.02
CA ALA A 225 -18.77 -6.63 8.79
C ALA A 225 -17.86 -6.13 7.64
N GLN A 226 -16.53 -6.14 7.84
CA GLN A 226 -15.52 -5.58 6.94
C GLN A 226 -15.69 -4.08 6.66
N ALA A 227 -16.39 -3.38 7.53
CA ALA A 227 -16.61 -1.95 7.44
C ALA A 227 -15.53 -1.18 8.19
N TRP A 228 -15.15 -0.02 7.64
CA TRP A 228 -14.24 0.88 8.33
C TRP A 228 -14.93 1.51 9.55
N ASP A 229 -14.27 1.39 10.69
CA ASP A 229 -14.73 1.99 11.95
C ASP A 229 -13.75 3.08 12.42
N PRO A 230 -14.03 4.35 12.12
CA PRO A 230 -13.17 5.44 12.51
C PRO A 230 -13.04 5.65 14.03
N LYS A 231 -14.00 5.15 14.82
CA LYS A 231 -13.97 5.27 16.28
C LYS A 231 -12.97 4.32 16.94
N ASN A 232 -12.75 3.16 16.32
CA ASN A 232 -11.81 2.14 16.79
C ASN A 232 -10.46 2.20 16.07
N GLN A 233 -10.23 3.27 15.29
CA GLN A 233 -8.95 3.47 14.63
C GLN A 233 -7.87 3.74 15.67
N ARG A 234 -6.77 2.98 15.59
CA ARG A 234 -5.67 3.02 16.56
C ARG A 234 -4.66 4.12 16.21
N PRO A 235 -4.05 4.78 17.19
CA PRO A 235 -2.99 5.75 16.93
C PRO A 235 -1.73 5.06 16.38
N GLU A 236 -1.01 5.76 15.50
CA GLU A 236 0.24 5.33 14.88
C GLU A 236 1.38 6.29 15.27
N MET A 237 1.61 6.40 16.61
CA MET A 237 2.64 7.26 17.13
C MET A 237 4.02 6.57 17.00
N TRP A 238 5.02 7.36 16.66
CA TRP A 238 6.42 6.88 16.50
C TRP A 238 6.58 5.68 15.56
N LYS A 239 5.74 5.60 14.52
CA LYS A 239 5.72 4.46 13.58
C LYS A 239 5.51 3.10 14.24
N LEU A 240 4.84 3.08 15.40
CA LEU A 240 4.43 1.85 16.06
C LEU A 240 3.02 1.48 15.61
N TYR A 241 2.87 0.28 15.08
CA TYR A 241 1.61 -0.22 14.55
C TYR A 241 1.00 -1.26 15.48
N ASN A 242 -0.31 -1.22 15.64
CA ASN A 242 -1.03 -2.22 16.41
C ASN A 242 -1.85 -3.11 15.46
N THR A 243 -1.32 -4.30 15.23
CA THR A 243 -1.85 -5.31 14.30
C THR A 243 -2.85 -6.28 14.94
N LYS A 244 -3.10 -6.17 16.26
CA LYS A 244 -4.03 -7.07 16.96
C LYS A 244 -5.45 -6.90 16.44
N ILE A 245 -6.05 -8.00 15.99
CA ILE A 245 -7.45 -8.09 15.56
C ILE A 245 -8.16 -9.19 16.35
N GLN A 246 -9.47 -9.09 16.46
CA GLN A 246 -10.32 -10.13 17.03
C GLN A 246 -10.84 -11.04 15.90
N LYS A 247 -11.43 -12.17 16.28
CA LYS A 247 -12.02 -13.10 15.31
C LYS A 247 -13.06 -12.40 14.44
N GLY A 248 -12.90 -12.49 13.14
CA GLY A 248 -13.77 -11.87 12.14
C GLY A 248 -13.41 -10.42 11.76
N GLU A 249 -12.46 -9.80 12.46
CA GLU A 249 -11.93 -8.50 12.09
C GLU A 249 -10.78 -8.62 11.08
N SER A 250 -10.48 -7.53 10.39
CA SER A 250 -9.38 -7.49 9.42
C SER A 250 -8.75 -6.10 9.35
N MET A 251 -7.63 -6.01 8.67
CA MET A 251 -6.94 -4.74 8.42
C MET A 251 -6.79 -4.45 6.93
N ARG A 252 -6.88 -3.18 6.56
CA ARG A 252 -6.36 -2.66 5.30
C ARG A 252 -5.07 -1.92 5.61
N VAL A 253 -4.02 -2.23 4.88
CA VAL A 253 -2.71 -1.62 5.10
C VAL A 253 -2.28 -0.85 3.86
N PHE A 254 -1.85 0.40 4.06
CA PHE A 254 -1.50 1.33 2.99
C PHE A 254 -0.02 1.75 3.08
N PRO A 255 0.92 0.93 2.62
CA PRO A 255 2.36 1.21 2.74
C PRO A 255 2.80 2.51 2.07
N ILE A 256 2.12 2.90 0.99
CA ILE A 256 2.40 4.13 0.24
C ILE A 256 1.46 5.28 0.63
N SER A 257 0.83 5.23 1.80
CA SER A 257 -0.13 6.26 2.25
C SER A 257 0.43 7.68 2.25
N ASN A 258 1.72 7.84 2.53
CA ASN A 258 2.40 9.13 2.62
C ASN A 258 2.95 9.65 1.29
N TRP A 259 2.85 8.87 0.21
CA TRP A 259 3.33 9.22 -1.11
C TRP A 259 2.35 10.14 -1.84
N THR A 260 2.87 11.10 -2.60
CA THR A 260 2.09 11.90 -3.55
C THR A 260 2.02 11.24 -4.92
N GLU A 261 1.14 11.72 -5.81
CA GLU A 261 1.11 11.27 -7.21
C GLU A 261 2.47 11.50 -7.89
N LYS A 262 3.11 12.64 -7.58
CA LYS A 262 4.46 12.95 -8.06
C LYS A 262 5.49 11.91 -7.62
N ASP A 263 5.48 11.55 -6.31
CA ASP A 263 6.42 10.57 -5.77
C ASP A 263 6.27 9.20 -6.48
N ILE A 264 5.03 8.80 -6.78
CA ILE A 264 4.75 7.57 -7.54
C ILE A 264 5.39 7.62 -8.92
N TRP A 265 5.20 8.70 -9.67
CA TRP A 265 5.77 8.82 -11.01
C TRP A 265 7.30 8.90 -11.01
N GLN A 266 7.86 9.69 -10.10
CA GLN A 266 9.33 9.80 -9.95
C GLN A 266 9.96 8.47 -9.52
N TYR A 267 9.27 7.70 -8.68
CA TYR A 267 9.73 6.39 -8.26
C TYR A 267 9.65 5.37 -9.39
N ILE A 268 8.58 5.38 -10.18
CA ILE A 268 8.45 4.55 -11.39
C ILE A 268 9.60 4.84 -12.36
N GLN A 269 9.95 6.10 -12.57
CA GLN A 269 11.05 6.50 -13.42
C GLN A 269 12.40 6.06 -12.85
N ARG A 270 12.65 6.32 -11.57
CA ARG A 270 13.91 5.98 -10.89
C ARG A 270 14.22 4.48 -10.89
N GLU A 271 13.22 3.68 -10.58
CA GLU A 271 13.36 2.21 -10.46
C GLU A 271 13.05 1.50 -11.79
N ASN A 272 12.73 2.24 -12.84
CA ASN A 272 12.33 1.70 -14.14
C ASN A 272 11.20 0.66 -14.03
N ILE A 273 10.18 0.99 -13.25
CA ILE A 273 9.05 0.09 -13.01
C ILE A 273 8.16 0.03 -14.25
N GLU A 274 7.91 -1.17 -14.72
CA GLU A 274 7.00 -1.37 -15.83
C GLU A 274 5.55 -1.13 -15.40
N ILE A 275 4.83 -0.36 -16.20
CA ILE A 275 3.42 -0.03 -16.00
C ILE A 275 2.61 -0.29 -17.27
N VAL A 276 1.30 -0.43 -17.11
CA VAL A 276 0.41 -0.72 -18.24
C VAL A 276 0.47 0.39 -19.28
N PRO A 277 0.50 0.08 -20.59
CA PRO A 277 0.66 1.08 -21.66
C PRO A 277 -0.45 2.14 -21.74
N LEU A 278 -1.59 1.91 -21.08
CA LEU A 278 -2.70 2.87 -21.03
C LEU A 278 -2.35 4.22 -20.36
N TYR A 279 -1.26 4.27 -19.60
CA TYR A 279 -0.76 5.52 -19.00
C TYR A 279 -0.07 6.44 -20.01
N PHE A 280 0.40 5.89 -21.12
CA PHE A 280 1.10 6.63 -22.17
C PHE A 280 0.12 7.03 -23.28
N ALA A 281 0.33 8.24 -23.82
CA ALA A 281 -0.50 8.75 -24.91
C ALA A 281 -0.32 7.91 -26.18
N LYS A 282 -1.43 7.47 -26.75
CA LYS A 282 -1.46 6.68 -27.97
C LYS A 282 -2.76 6.96 -28.74
N GLU A 283 -2.72 6.85 -30.05
CA GLU A 283 -3.92 6.86 -30.89
C GLU A 283 -4.83 5.70 -30.51
N ARG A 284 -6.05 6.04 -30.06
CA ARG A 284 -7.05 5.08 -29.62
C ARG A 284 -8.44 5.43 -30.12
N PRO A 285 -9.30 4.46 -30.44
CA PRO A 285 -10.70 4.71 -30.76
C PRO A 285 -11.43 5.17 -29.50
N VAL A 286 -12.07 6.32 -29.56
CA VAL A 286 -12.79 6.92 -28.43
C VAL A 286 -14.14 7.42 -28.85
N ILE A 287 -15.04 7.60 -27.88
CA ILE A 287 -16.27 8.36 -27.97
C ILE A 287 -16.32 9.46 -26.93
N TYR A 288 -17.07 10.50 -27.19
CA TYR A 288 -17.39 11.54 -26.22
C TYR A 288 -18.78 11.28 -25.63
N ARG A 289 -18.85 11.02 -24.34
CA ARG A 289 -20.11 10.73 -23.63
C ARG A 289 -20.16 11.48 -22.30
N ASP A 290 -21.19 12.29 -22.12
CA ASP A 290 -21.43 13.04 -20.89
C ASP A 290 -20.19 13.86 -20.41
N GLY A 291 -19.48 14.48 -21.37
CA GLY A 291 -18.25 15.26 -21.12
C GLY A 291 -16.99 14.44 -20.84
N ASN A 292 -17.06 13.12 -20.95
CA ASN A 292 -15.92 12.24 -20.75
C ASN A 292 -15.46 11.61 -22.06
N ILE A 293 -14.16 11.35 -22.19
CA ILE A 293 -13.56 10.59 -23.27
C ILE A 293 -13.54 9.12 -22.86
N ILE A 294 -14.30 8.28 -23.53
CA ILE A 294 -14.39 6.85 -23.24
C ILE A 294 -13.75 6.08 -24.40
N MET A 295 -12.71 5.30 -24.10
CA MET A 295 -12.07 4.43 -25.08
C MET A 295 -13.04 3.30 -25.49
N VAL A 296 -13.05 2.97 -26.76
CA VAL A 296 -13.78 1.82 -27.30
C VAL A 296 -12.81 0.64 -27.32
N ASP A 297 -12.90 -0.21 -26.32
CA ASP A 297 -11.98 -1.33 -26.12
C ASP A 297 -12.51 -2.65 -26.70
N ASP A 298 -13.85 -2.81 -26.76
CA ASP A 298 -14.53 -3.99 -27.30
C ASP A 298 -15.97 -3.70 -27.75
N ASP A 299 -16.62 -4.72 -28.32
CA ASP A 299 -17.98 -4.67 -28.92
C ASP A 299 -19.09 -4.48 -27.87
N ARG A 300 -18.80 -4.62 -26.60
CA ARG A 300 -19.77 -4.48 -25.50
C ARG A 300 -20.19 -3.04 -25.28
N LEU A 301 -19.42 -2.07 -25.79
CA LEU A 301 -19.78 -0.66 -25.74
C LEU A 301 -20.83 -0.34 -26.80
N LYS A 302 -22.07 -0.15 -26.35
CA LYS A 302 -23.17 0.27 -27.22
C LYS A 302 -23.15 1.77 -27.44
N LEU A 303 -23.08 2.20 -28.70
CA LEU A 303 -23.15 3.60 -29.05
C LEU A 303 -24.57 4.15 -28.84
N ARG A 304 -24.69 5.37 -28.34
CA ARG A 304 -25.94 6.11 -28.24
C ARG A 304 -26.20 6.82 -29.58
N PRO A 305 -27.47 7.19 -29.88
CA PRO A 305 -27.78 7.97 -31.07
C PRO A 305 -26.94 9.25 -31.13
N GLY A 306 -26.25 9.44 -32.25
CA GLY A 306 -25.38 10.61 -32.49
C GLY A 306 -23.93 10.47 -32.03
N GLU A 307 -23.57 9.43 -31.26
CA GLU A 307 -22.18 9.16 -30.95
C GLU A 307 -21.41 8.61 -32.15
N LYS A 308 -20.17 9.04 -32.29
CA LYS A 308 -19.25 8.58 -33.36
C LYS A 308 -17.94 8.14 -32.71
N ILE A 309 -17.37 7.08 -33.26
CA ILE A 309 -16.04 6.66 -32.89
C ILE A 309 -15.01 7.52 -33.63
N GLU A 310 -14.12 8.14 -32.92
CA GLU A 310 -13.02 8.95 -33.45
C GLU A 310 -11.69 8.40 -32.91
N ASN A 311 -10.64 8.47 -33.72
CA ASN A 311 -9.30 8.16 -33.25
C ASN A 311 -8.68 9.44 -32.68
N LYS A 312 -8.22 9.36 -31.41
CA LYS A 312 -7.59 10.47 -30.72
C LYS A 312 -6.36 9.98 -29.95
N LYS A 313 -5.36 10.84 -29.84
CA LYS A 313 -4.20 10.57 -28.96
C LYS A 313 -4.61 10.83 -27.52
N VAL A 314 -4.79 9.75 -26.77
CA VAL A 314 -5.29 9.78 -25.39
C VAL A 314 -4.47 8.90 -24.47
N ARG A 315 -4.42 9.28 -23.20
CA ARG A 315 -3.89 8.49 -22.10
C ARG A 315 -4.85 8.49 -20.89
N PHE A 316 -4.54 7.68 -19.90
CA PHE A 316 -5.30 7.61 -18.65
C PHE A 316 -4.43 8.07 -17.48
N ARG A 317 -4.97 8.91 -16.58
CA ARG A 317 -4.30 9.27 -15.31
C ARG A 317 -4.53 8.23 -14.22
N THR A 318 -5.71 7.62 -14.23
CA THR A 318 -6.07 6.52 -13.31
C THR A 318 -6.73 5.41 -14.09
N LEU A 319 -6.57 4.18 -13.65
CA LEU A 319 -7.18 3.01 -14.26
C LEU A 319 -8.22 2.37 -13.33
N GLY A 320 -9.33 1.98 -13.92
CA GLY A 320 -10.43 1.36 -13.23
C GLY A 320 -11.17 0.35 -14.10
N CYS A 321 -12.48 0.33 -13.98
CA CYS A 321 -13.32 -0.46 -14.88
C CYS A 321 -13.56 0.30 -16.18
N TYR A 322 -13.41 -0.36 -17.29
CA TYR A 322 -13.93 0.06 -18.57
C TYR A 322 -15.47 -0.02 -18.53
N PRO A 323 -16.24 0.88 -18.98
CA PRO A 323 -16.05 2.22 -19.51
C PRO A 323 -16.21 3.35 -18.45
N LEU A 324 -16.04 3.05 -17.18
CA LEU A 324 -16.17 4.01 -16.06
C LEU A 324 -14.90 4.84 -15.84
N THR A 325 -13.89 4.64 -16.68
CA THR A 325 -12.61 5.34 -16.64
C THR A 325 -12.50 6.25 -17.85
N GLY A 326 -12.50 7.55 -17.62
CA GLY A 326 -12.30 8.54 -18.68
C GLY A 326 -10.82 8.70 -19.03
N GLY A 327 -10.55 8.84 -20.34
CA GLY A 327 -9.26 9.26 -20.87
C GLY A 327 -9.12 10.78 -20.87
N ILE A 328 -7.90 11.24 -21.10
CA ILE A 328 -7.58 12.64 -21.38
C ILE A 328 -6.83 12.73 -22.72
N GLU A 329 -7.10 13.75 -23.51
CA GLU A 329 -6.25 14.07 -24.66
C GLU A 329 -4.89 14.52 -24.14
N SER A 330 -3.83 13.94 -24.68
CA SER A 330 -2.47 14.22 -24.25
C SER A 330 -1.48 13.78 -25.31
N GLU A 331 -0.36 14.48 -25.39
CA GLU A 331 0.78 14.11 -26.21
C GLU A 331 1.85 13.31 -25.45
N ALA A 332 1.74 13.22 -24.11
CA ALA A 332 2.73 12.62 -23.24
C ALA A 332 2.81 11.09 -23.44
N ASP A 333 3.81 10.66 -24.18
CA ASP A 333 4.08 9.24 -24.46
C ASP A 333 5.38 8.74 -23.78
N THR A 334 6.03 9.59 -22.99
CA THR A 334 7.20 9.26 -22.15
C THR A 334 6.93 9.54 -20.67
N LEU A 335 7.71 8.93 -19.77
CA LEU A 335 7.59 9.17 -18.32
C LEU A 335 7.93 10.63 -17.95
N ASP A 336 8.90 11.24 -18.62
CA ASP A 336 9.27 12.63 -18.38
C ASP A 336 8.09 13.58 -18.66
N GLU A 337 7.45 13.42 -19.80
CA GLU A 337 6.29 14.23 -20.21
C GLU A 337 5.09 14.02 -19.28
N ILE A 338 4.86 12.77 -18.80
CA ILE A 338 3.81 12.47 -17.83
C ILE A 338 4.09 13.16 -16.50
N ILE A 339 5.35 13.18 -16.06
CA ILE A 339 5.77 13.88 -14.83
C ILE A 339 5.53 15.38 -14.98
N ASP A 340 5.93 15.98 -16.11
CA ASP A 340 5.75 17.40 -16.36
C ASP A 340 4.26 17.78 -16.42
N GLU A 341 3.41 16.99 -17.08
CA GLU A 341 1.96 17.16 -17.04
C GLU A 341 1.40 17.04 -15.62
N THR A 342 1.89 16.08 -14.83
CA THR A 342 1.43 15.88 -13.45
C THR A 342 1.79 17.08 -12.57
N LEU A 343 2.99 17.65 -12.75
CA LEU A 343 3.43 18.85 -12.04
C LEU A 343 2.62 20.09 -12.40
N SER A 344 2.17 20.17 -13.63
CA SER A 344 1.35 21.29 -14.17
C SER A 344 -0.14 21.15 -13.82
N ALA A 345 -0.58 19.95 -13.40
CA ALA A 345 -1.99 19.68 -13.17
C ALA A 345 -2.50 20.31 -11.86
N VAL A 346 -3.53 21.16 -11.98
CA VAL A 346 -4.22 21.76 -10.82
C VAL A 346 -5.27 20.82 -10.22
N SER A 347 -5.75 19.84 -10.99
CA SER A 347 -6.82 18.93 -10.60
C SER A 347 -6.29 17.59 -10.09
N SER A 348 -7.01 17.00 -9.11
CA SER A 348 -6.73 15.63 -8.65
C SER A 348 -6.82 14.61 -9.79
N GLU A 349 -5.99 13.56 -9.73
CA GLU A 349 -6.01 12.44 -10.69
C GLU A 349 -7.38 11.76 -10.80
N ARG A 350 -8.24 11.87 -9.79
CA ARG A 350 -9.56 11.23 -9.75
C ARG A 350 -10.64 11.99 -10.53
N THR A 351 -10.38 13.21 -10.96
CA THR A 351 -11.38 14.01 -11.72
C THR A 351 -11.81 13.37 -13.05
N SER A 352 -11.00 12.51 -13.63
CA SER A 352 -11.32 11.75 -14.84
C SER A 352 -12.18 10.50 -14.61
N ARG A 353 -12.50 10.16 -13.33
CA ARG A 353 -13.38 9.03 -13.03
C ARG A 353 -14.84 9.44 -13.09
N VAL A 354 -15.57 8.88 -14.06
CA VAL A 354 -17.01 9.14 -14.27
C VAL A 354 -17.84 8.88 -13.00
N ILE A 355 -17.40 7.91 -12.19
CA ILE A 355 -18.12 7.48 -10.97
C ILE A 355 -17.91 8.41 -9.75
N ASP A 356 -16.90 9.27 -9.75
CA ASP A 356 -16.54 10.11 -8.61
C ASP A 356 -17.23 11.49 -8.63
N HIS A 357 -18.08 11.77 -9.64
CA HIS A 357 -18.93 12.99 -9.69
C HIS A 357 -20.14 12.97 -8.75
N GLU A 358 -20.20 12.00 -7.83
CA GLU A 358 -21.25 11.92 -6.80
C GLU A 358 -21.05 12.95 -5.68
N ALA A 359 -22.14 13.16 -4.90
CA ALA A 359 -22.20 14.14 -3.81
C ALA A 359 -21.06 14.04 -2.80
N ALA A 360 -20.67 15.17 -2.21
CA ALA A 360 -19.65 15.26 -1.16
C ALA A 360 -19.91 14.24 -0.03
N GLY A 361 -18.87 13.44 0.33
CA GLY A 361 -18.96 12.39 1.35
C GLY A 361 -19.34 11.00 0.85
N SER A 362 -19.61 10.81 -0.46
CA SER A 362 -19.95 9.51 -1.04
C SER A 362 -18.84 8.46 -0.79
N MET A 363 -17.59 8.83 -0.88
CA MET A 363 -16.44 7.94 -0.62
C MET A 363 -16.32 7.52 0.85
N GLU A 364 -16.62 8.40 1.81
CA GLU A 364 -16.62 8.04 3.23
C GLU A 364 -17.73 7.04 3.54
N ARG A 365 -18.92 7.23 2.94
CA ARG A 365 -20.02 6.26 3.02
C ARG A 365 -19.63 4.91 2.45
N ARG A 366 -19.06 4.87 1.24
CA ARG A 366 -18.60 3.62 0.58
C ARG A 366 -17.55 2.88 1.43
N LYS A 367 -16.65 3.58 2.10
CA LYS A 367 -15.66 2.95 3.01
C LYS A 367 -16.33 2.30 4.22
N ARG A 368 -17.37 2.93 4.77
CA ARG A 368 -18.19 2.31 5.84
C ARG A 368 -18.91 1.06 5.35
N GLU A 369 -19.22 0.98 4.06
CA GLU A 369 -19.78 -0.20 3.40
C GLU A 369 -18.73 -1.25 3.04
N GLY A 370 -17.45 -0.95 3.25
CA GLY A 370 -16.32 -1.86 3.00
C GLY A 370 -15.58 -1.65 1.68
N TYR A 371 -15.82 -0.52 1.00
CA TYR A 371 -15.04 -0.14 -0.18
C TYR A 371 -13.56 0.05 0.19
N PHE A 372 -12.70 -0.29 -0.77
CA PHE A 372 -11.24 -0.21 -0.62
C PHE A 372 -10.69 1.09 -1.18
#